data_984496d3adb689d51721c901f31e0e85
#
_entry.id   984496d3adb689d51721c901f31e0e85
#
_cell.length_a   1.000
_cell.length_b   1.000
_cell.length_c   1.000
_cell.angle_alpha   90.00
_cell.angle_beta   90.00
_cell.angle_gamma   90.00
#
_symmetry.space_group_name_H-M   'P 1'
#
loop_
_entity.id
_entity.type
_entity.pdbx_description
1 polymer ?
#
loop_
_entity_poly.entity_id
_entity_poly.type
_entity_poly.pdbx_seq_one_letter_code
_entity_poly.pdbx_strand_id
1 'polypeptide(L)'
;MPRTKQNDKGTLADRAYAILKHGILHGEFPEGGFLNEAAILGRYVIGRTPFREACNRLHNEQLLEAVPRRGYFVPELSFRGVRDLLETRIVLEGIAAELAASRAEPAEIDELEACYREALAAARGAKSLDRLIESNQRFHLQIAKMSHNREFENLLRGVLERSIRLVYLAASGSKQVPKDIETLLEPIVDAIRKKNPAAARKAVTADIAHGQLNALGRDFWDEASSGTLPSVAGKQKPSRR
;
A
#
# COMPACT_ATOMS: atom_id res chain seq x y z
N MET A 1 41.19 -7.59 9.38
CA MET A 1 40.04 -7.02 8.69
C MET A 1 38.92 -6.85 9.68
N PRO A 2 38.48 -5.64 10.06
CA PRO A 2 37.43 -5.44 11.05
C PRO A 2 36.07 -5.71 10.40
N ARG A 3 35.28 -6.60 11.03
CA ARG A 3 33.86 -6.81 10.73
C ARG A 3 33.11 -5.52 11.10
N THR A 4 32.64 -4.80 10.11
CA THR A 4 31.68 -3.70 10.29
C THR A 4 30.41 -4.29 10.91
N LYS A 5 30.21 -4.06 12.21
CA LYS A 5 28.94 -4.25 12.90
C LYS A 5 27.97 -3.20 12.35
N GLN A 6 27.20 -3.58 11.34
CA GLN A 6 25.99 -2.85 10.99
C GLN A 6 25.01 -3.02 12.16
N ASN A 7 24.79 -1.94 12.90
CA ASN A 7 23.93 -1.86 14.09
C ASN A 7 22.48 -1.87 13.63
N ASP A 8 21.97 -3.04 13.24
CA ASP A 8 20.58 -3.25 12.87
C ASP A 8 19.76 -3.31 14.17
N LYS A 9 19.13 -2.20 14.57
CA LYS A 9 18.42 -2.03 15.85
C LYS A 9 17.07 -2.80 15.93
N GLY A 10 16.79 -3.71 15.02
CA GLY A 10 15.57 -4.52 15.00
C GLY A 10 15.74 -5.90 15.63
N THR A 11 14.66 -6.44 16.20
CA THR A 11 14.61 -7.82 16.67
C THR A 11 14.63 -8.79 15.48
N LEU A 12 14.93 -10.09 15.75
CA LEU A 12 14.79 -11.13 14.72
C LEU A 12 13.36 -11.22 14.18
N ALA A 13 12.36 -10.90 15.00
CA ALA A 13 10.97 -10.84 14.60
C ALA A 13 10.70 -9.64 13.65
N ASP A 14 11.31 -8.49 13.88
CA ASP A 14 11.19 -7.33 12.98
C ASP A 14 11.82 -7.62 11.61
N ARG A 15 12.98 -8.28 11.61
CA ARG A 15 13.61 -8.73 10.36
C ARG A 15 12.73 -9.74 9.61
N ALA A 16 12.19 -10.74 10.30
CA ALA A 16 11.28 -11.72 9.71
C ALA A 16 10.03 -11.03 9.15
N TYR A 17 9.44 -10.11 9.91
CA TYR A 17 8.30 -9.32 9.49
C TYR A 17 8.58 -8.52 8.22
N ALA A 18 9.69 -7.79 8.15
CA ALA A 18 10.06 -7.01 6.97
C ALA A 18 10.22 -7.89 5.72
N ILE A 19 10.89 -9.05 5.85
CA ILE A 19 11.07 -10.00 4.76
C ILE A 19 9.73 -10.55 4.27
N LEU A 20 8.88 -11.01 5.19
CA LEU A 20 7.59 -11.60 4.83
C LEU A 20 6.65 -10.55 4.22
N LYS A 21 6.59 -9.35 4.81
CA LYS A 21 5.79 -8.23 4.30
C LYS A 21 6.21 -7.87 2.88
N HIS A 22 7.50 -7.69 2.66
CA HIS A 22 8.05 -7.44 1.33
C HIS A 22 7.64 -8.53 0.34
N GLY A 23 7.86 -9.80 0.68
CA GLY A 23 7.53 -10.92 -0.20
C GLY A 23 6.03 -11.02 -0.55
N ILE A 24 5.13 -10.70 0.41
CA ILE A 24 3.68 -10.66 0.16
C ILE A 24 3.32 -9.49 -0.77
N LEU A 25 3.84 -8.30 -0.47
CA LEU A 25 3.52 -7.09 -1.24
C LEU A 25 4.03 -7.17 -2.68
N HIS A 26 5.20 -7.80 -2.91
CA HIS A 26 5.82 -7.93 -4.23
C HIS A 26 5.42 -9.21 -4.98
N GLY A 27 4.51 -10.03 -4.41
CA GLY A 27 4.04 -11.26 -5.06
C GLY A 27 5.08 -12.38 -5.09
N GLU A 28 6.13 -12.33 -4.26
CA GLU A 28 7.09 -13.46 -4.11
C GLU A 28 6.42 -14.70 -3.51
N PHE A 29 5.40 -14.48 -2.68
CA PHE A 29 4.54 -15.53 -2.16
C PHE A 29 3.23 -15.53 -2.94
N PRO A 30 2.85 -16.69 -3.53
CA PRO A 30 1.69 -16.76 -4.41
C PRO A 30 0.40 -16.46 -3.65
N GLU A 31 -0.45 -15.65 -4.25
CA GLU A 31 -1.83 -15.44 -3.79
C GLU A 31 -2.62 -16.75 -3.86
N GLY A 32 -3.57 -16.91 -2.96
CA GLY A 32 -4.33 -18.16 -2.85
C GLY A 32 -3.50 -19.35 -2.35
N GLY A 33 -2.27 -19.11 -1.87
CA GLY A 33 -1.34 -20.13 -1.43
C GLY A 33 -0.99 -20.07 0.06
N PHE A 34 -0.53 -21.19 0.59
CA PHE A 34 0.05 -21.27 1.93
C PHE A 34 1.52 -20.90 1.90
N LEU A 35 1.99 -20.18 2.92
CA LEU A 35 3.40 -19.96 3.13
C LEU A 35 4.11 -21.30 3.42
N ASN A 36 5.13 -21.62 2.63
CA ASN A 36 5.97 -22.77 2.93
C ASN A 36 6.98 -22.40 4.02
N GLU A 37 6.61 -22.67 5.29
CA GLU A 37 7.46 -22.36 6.45
C GLU A 37 8.87 -22.88 6.28
N ALA A 38 9.05 -24.18 5.94
CA ALA A 38 10.36 -24.78 5.84
C ALA A 38 11.26 -24.11 4.78
N ALA A 39 10.70 -23.81 3.62
CA ALA A 39 11.42 -23.12 2.55
C ALA A 39 11.82 -21.69 2.96
N ILE A 40 10.92 -20.96 3.63
CA ILE A 40 11.17 -19.59 4.08
C ILE A 40 12.23 -19.57 5.17
N LEU A 41 12.14 -20.45 6.18
CA LEU A 41 13.14 -20.55 7.25
C LEU A 41 14.54 -20.84 6.68
N GLY A 42 14.63 -21.76 5.71
CA GLY A 42 15.90 -22.11 5.06
C GLY A 42 16.45 -20.99 4.18
N ARG A 43 15.60 -20.36 3.33
CA ARG A 43 16.02 -19.30 2.38
C ARG A 43 16.52 -18.05 3.10
N TYR A 44 15.82 -17.60 4.15
CA TYR A 44 16.12 -16.33 4.81
C TYR A 44 16.87 -16.47 6.13
N VAL A 45 17.20 -17.69 6.53
CA VAL A 45 17.90 -18.00 7.79
C VAL A 45 17.15 -17.38 8.99
N ILE A 46 15.84 -17.65 9.07
CA ILE A 46 14.95 -17.16 10.12
C ILE A 46 14.59 -18.33 11.04
N GLY A 47 14.54 -18.05 12.36
CA GLY A 47 14.06 -19.04 13.33
C GLY A 47 12.53 -19.17 13.33
N ARG A 48 12.00 -20.31 13.82
CA ARG A 48 10.54 -20.56 13.87
C ARG A 48 9.78 -19.55 14.73
N THR A 49 10.32 -19.17 15.88
CA THR A 49 9.66 -18.18 16.76
C THR A 49 9.53 -16.83 16.08
N PRO A 50 10.59 -16.16 15.59
CA PRO A 50 10.45 -14.90 14.86
C PRO A 50 9.58 -14.99 13.61
N PHE A 51 9.58 -16.12 12.90
CA PHE A 51 8.67 -16.35 11.77
C PHE A 51 7.20 -16.29 12.21
N ARG A 52 6.83 -17.01 13.27
CA ARG A 52 5.45 -17.03 13.77
C ARG A 52 5.00 -15.69 14.33
N GLU A 53 5.88 -14.98 15.04
CA GLU A 53 5.60 -13.62 15.51
C GLU A 53 5.35 -12.66 14.33
N ALA A 54 6.19 -12.74 13.30
CA ALA A 54 6.00 -11.96 12.08
C ALA A 54 4.68 -12.29 11.37
N CYS A 55 4.35 -13.58 11.22
CA CYS A 55 3.11 -14.01 10.62
C CYS A 55 1.87 -13.55 11.42
N ASN A 56 1.93 -13.57 12.74
CA ASN A 56 0.84 -13.07 13.58
C ASN A 56 0.64 -11.56 13.41
N ARG A 57 1.72 -10.77 13.30
CA ARG A 57 1.63 -9.35 13.00
C ARG A 57 0.97 -9.11 11.64
N LEU A 58 1.40 -9.84 10.61
CA LEU A 58 0.84 -9.75 9.26
C LEU A 58 -0.62 -10.23 9.18
N HIS A 59 -1.01 -11.18 10.03
CA HIS A 59 -2.39 -11.60 10.17
C HIS A 59 -3.25 -10.47 10.76
N ASN A 60 -2.77 -9.78 11.80
CA ASN A 60 -3.46 -8.62 12.37
C ASN A 60 -3.58 -7.46 11.37
N GLU A 61 -2.62 -7.33 10.46
CA GLU A 61 -2.65 -6.37 9.34
C GLU A 61 -3.51 -6.85 8.15
N GLN A 62 -4.13 -8.03 8.25
CA GLN A 62 -4.94 -8.64 7.18
C GLN A 62 -4.16 -8.93 5.87
N LEU A 63 -2.84 -9.06 5.96
CA LEU A 63 -1.98 -9.48 4.86
C LEU A 63 -1.83 -11.01 4.80
N LEU A 64 -2.13 -11.71 5.90
CA LEU A 64 -2.15 -13.16 6.00
C LEU A 64 -3.41 -13.62 6.74
N GLU A 65 -3.83 -14.83 6.45
CA GLU A 65 -4.84 -15.56 7.22
C GLU A 65 -4.19 -16.73 7.97
N ALA A 66 -4.47 -16.85 9.27
CA ALA A 66 -4.04 -17.99 10.06
C ALA A 66 -5.07 -19.12 9.93
N VAL A 67 -4.68 -20.23 9.29
CA VAL A 67 -5.55 -21.39 9.11
C VAL A 67 -5.12 -22.49 10.09
N PRO A 68 -6.00 -22.90 11.05
CA PRO A 68 -5.65 -23.91 12.04
C PRO A 68 -5.09 -25.19 11.42
N ARG A 69 -3.99 -25.67 11.96
CA ARG A 69 -3.25 -26.89 11.52
C ARG A 69 -2.68 -26.86 10.11
N ARG A 70 -2.91 -25.80 9.33
CA ARG A 70 -2.41 -25.63 7.95
C ARG A 70 -1.35 -24.54 7.80
N GLY A 71 -1.29 -23.61 8.75
CA GLY A 71 -0.32 -22.51 8.74
C GLY A 71 -0.91 -21.18 8.26
N TYR A 72 -0.13 -20.41 7.54
CA TYR A 72 -0.50 -19.06 7.12
C TYR A 72 -0.77 -19.04 5.61
N PHE A 73 -1.88 -18.45 5.24
CA PHE A 73 -2.39 -18.36 3.88
C PHE A 73 -2.31 -16.91 3.40
N VAL A 74 -1.88 -16.70 2.15
CA VAL A 74 -1.87 -15.39 1.50
C VAL A 74 -3.22 -15.21 0.79
N PRO A 75 -4.13 -14.36 1.30
CA PRO A 75 -5.44 -14.22 0.70
C PRO A 75 -5.34 -13.63 -0.71
N GLU A 76 -6.20 -14.09 -1.62
CA GLU A 76 -6.35 -13.50 -2.95
C GLU A 76 -6.98 -12.11 -2.84
N LEU A 77 -6.53 -11.19 -3.68
CA LEU A 77 -7.20 -9.91 -3.87
C LEU A 77 -8.43 -10.12 -4.76
N SER A 78 -9.55 -10.43 -4.13
CA SER A 78 -10.80 -10.51 -4.86
C SER A 78 -11.23 -9.12 -5.34
N PHE A 79 -11.94 -9.08 -6.46
CA PHE A 79 -12.55 -7.84 -6.98
C PHE A 79 -13.36 -7.10 -5.92
N ARG A 80 -14.20 -7.82 -5.18
CA ARG A 80 -15.00 -7.26 -4.10
C ARG A 80 -14.12 -6.66 -3.01
N GLY A 81 -13.06 -7.36 -2.59
CA GLY A 81 -12.14 -6.87 -1.57
C GLY A 81 -11.40 -5.60 -2.01
N VAL A 82 -11.03 -5.52 -3.29
CA VAL A 82 -10.43 -4.30 -3.88
C VAL A 82 -11.42 -3.14 -3.82
N ARG A 83 -12.65 -3.34 -4.30
CA ARG A 83 -13.67 -2.31 -4.27
C ARG A 83 -13.96 -1.84 -2.84
N ASP A 84 -14.19 -2.77 -1.92
CA ASP A 84 -14.51 -2.46 -0.52
C ASP A 84 -13.36 -1.67 0.15
N LEU A 85 -12.09 -2.00 -0.18
CA LEU A 85 -10.92 -1.28 0.29
C LEU A 85 -10.86 0.16 -0.25
N LEU A 86 -11.16 0.34 -1.52
CA LEU A 86 -11.11 1.64 -2.19
C LEU A 86 -12.26 2.56 -1.74
N GLU A 87 -13.46 2.01 -1.57
CA GLU A 87 -14.59 2.75 -0.96
C GLU A 87 -14.24 3.21 0.46
N THR A 88 -13.58 2.34 1.24
CA THR A 88 -13.10 2.67 2.58
C THR A 88 -12.07 3.81 2.54
N ARG A 89 -11.12 3.77 1.61
CA ARG A 89 -10.13 4.84 1.41
C ARG A 89 -10.78 6.18 1.11
N ILE A 90 -11.69 6.21 0.13
CA ILE A 90 -12.39 7.43 -0.28
C ILE A 90 -13.07 8.10 0.93
N VAL A 91 -13.74 7.31 1.77
CA VAL A 91 -14.44 7.84 2.95
C VAL A 91 -13.45 8.34 3.99
N LEU A 92 -12.50 7.50 4.41
CA LEU A 92 -11.58 7.83 5.50
C LEU A 92 -10.60 8.94 5.12
N GLU A 93 -9.96 8.85 3.95
CA GLU A 93 -8.99 9.85 3.51
C GLU A 93 -9.68 11.17 3.14
N GLY A 94 -10.88 11.11 2.58
CA GLY A 94 -11.67 12.31 2.30
C GLY A 94 -12.01 13.09 3.56
N ILE A 95 -12.44 12.41 4.63
CA ILE A 95 -12.71 13.05 5.93
C ILE A 95 -11.40 13.52 6.58
N ALA A 96 -10.33 12.73 6.51
CA ALA A 96 -9.03 13.13 7.06
C ALA A 96 -8.51 14.42 6.40
N ALA A 97 -8.64 14.54 5.08
CA ALA A 97 -8.25 15.75 4.35
C ALA A 97 -9.11 16.98 4.70
N GLU A 98 -10.41 16.78 4.87
CA GLU A 98 -11.35 17.82 5.32
C GLU A 98 -10.97 18.35 6.71
N LEU A 99 -10.66 17.44 7.64
CA LEU A 99 -10.20 17.78 8.99
C LEU A 99 -8.81 18.42 8.97
N ALA A 100 -7.88 17.92 8.16
CA ALA A 100 -6.55 18.48 7.98
C ALA A 100 -6.62 19.93 7.50
N ALA A 101 -7.42 20.21 6.47
CA ALA A 101 -7.62 21.59 5.99
C ALA A 101 -8.16 22.53 7.07
N SER A 102 -8.99 22.02 7.99
CA SER A 102 -9.55 22.82 9.08
C SER A 102 -8.59 23.03 10.24
N ARG A 103 -7.71 22.07 10.53
CA ARG A 103 -6.96 21.98 11.78
C ARG A 103 -5.46 22.17 11.64
N ALA A 104 -4.91 21.98 10.42
CA ALA A 104 -3.48 22.00 10.18
C ALA A 104 -2.82 23.28 10.68
N GLU A 105 -1.68 23.11 11.35
CA GLU A 105 -0.79 24.17 11.76
C GLU A 105 0.24 24.49 10.67
N PRO A 106 0.84 25.69 10.64
CA PRO A 106 1.79 26.07 9.60
C PRO A 106 2.94 25.07 9.42
N ALA A 107 3.53 24.59 10.51
CA ALA A 107 4.62 23.62 10.46
C ALA A 107 4.20 22.28 9.85
N GLU A 108 2.97 21.84 10.06
CA GLU A 108 2.44 20.61 9.46
C GLU A 108 2.21 20.76 7.96
N ILE A 109 1.84 21.96 7.50
CA ILE A 109 1.73 22.28 6.07
C ILE A 109 3.11 22.21 5.42
N ASP A 110 4.15 22.72 6.06
CA ASP A 110 5.54 22.61 5.58
C ASP A 110 5.99 21.14 5.49
N GLU A 111 5.62 20.30 6.47
CA GLU A 111 5.85 18.84 6.44
C GLU A 111 5.11 18.17 5.27
N LEU A 112 3.84 18.54 5.02
CA LEU A 112 3.06 18.02 3.90
C LEU A 112 3.69 18.39 2.56
N GLU A 113 4.14 19.62 2.40
CA GLU A 113 4.86 20.07 1.20
C GLU A 113 6.19 19.33 1.00
N ALA A 114 6.88 18.98 2.09
CA ALA A 114 8.08 18.16 2.00
C ALA A 114 7.74 16.74 1.50
N CYS A 115 6.67 16.11 2.01
CA CYS A 115 6.18 14.81 1.52
C CYS A 115 5.75 14.88 0.05
N TYR A 116 5.08 15.96 -0.35
CA TYR A 116 4.70 16.19 -1.75
C TYR A 116 5.92 16.27 -2.68
N ARG A 117 6.94 17.08 -2.31
CA ARG A 117 8.20 17.19 -3.08
C ARG A 117 8.93 15.85 -3.18
N GLU A 118 8.90 15.04 -2.10
CA GLU A 118 9.49 13.70 -2.10
C GLU A 118 8.76 12.76 -3.07
N ALA A 119 7.43 12.79 -3.08
CA ALA A 119 6.62 11.99 -4.00
C ALA A 119 6.87 12.38 -5.46
N LEU A 120 6.97 13.69 -5.77
CA LEU A 120 7.32 14.17 -7.09
C LEU A 120 8.73 13.73 -7.53
N ALA A 121 9.71 13.83 -6.63
CA ALA A 121 11.08 13.40 -6.91
C ALA A 121 11.15 11.89 -7.17
N ALA A 122 10.38 11.08 -6.42
CA ALA A 122 10.28 9.65 -6.63
C ALA A 122 9.65 9.31 -7.98
N ALA A 123 8.59 10.02 -8.39
CA ALA A 123 7.92 9.83 -9.68
C ALA A 123 8.82 10.20 -10.86
N ARG A 124 9.53 11.33 -10.78
CA ARG A 124 10.44 11.80 -11.83
C ARG A 124 11.73 10.97 -11.93
N GLY A 125 12.20 10.45 -10.80
CA GLY A 125 13.43 9.67 -10.72
C GLY A 125 13.32 8.23 -11.20
N ALA A 126 12.12 7.69 -11.38
CA ALA A 126 11.71 6.39 -11.96
C ALA A 126 12.62 5.17 -11.70
N LYS A 127 13.45 5.19 -10.64
CA LYS A 127 14.42 4.11 -10.37
C LYS A 127 13.87 2.99 -9.49
N SER A 128 12.76 3.22 -8.76
CA SER A 128 12.18 2.23 -7.87
C SER A 128 10.70 2.53 -7.63
N LEU A 129 9.86 1.55 -7.95
CA LEU A 129 8.44 1.56 -7.64
C LEU A 129 8.22 1.67 -6.11
N ASP A 130 9.09 1.02 -5.32
CA ASP A 130 9.04 1.05 -3.87
C ASP A 130 9.13 2.47 -3.32
N ARG A 131 10.09 3.26 -3.82
CA ARG A 131 10.25 4.66 -3.41
C ARG A 131 9.02 5.50 -3.72
N LEU A 132 8.40 5.27 -4.88
CA LEU A 132 7.18 5.97 -5.26
C LEU A 132 6.03 5.61 -4.31
N ILE A 133 5.83 4.32 -4.06
CA ILE A 133 4.78 3.82 -3.17
C ILE A 133 4.99 4.35 -1.75
N GLU A 134 6.21 4.24 -1.22
CA GLU A 134 6.55 4.72 0.13
C GLU A 134 6.34 6.22 0.29
N SER A 135 6.78 7.02 -0.68
CA SER A 135 6.61 8.48 -0.62
C SER A 135 5.13 8.90 -0.75
N ASN A 136 4.37 8.25 -1.62
CA ASN A 136 2.93 8.48 -1.75
C ASN A 136 2.18 8.08 -0.48
N GLN A 137 2.50 6.93 0.10
CA GLN A 137 1.92 6.50 1.37
C GLN A 137 2.22 7.48 2.50
N ARG A 138 3.45 7.99 2.58
CA ARG A 138 3.87 8.98 3.57
C ARG A 138 3.08 10.28 3.42
N PHE A 139 2.83 10.71 2.19
CA PHE A 139 2.00 11.88 1.90
C PHE A 139 0.58 11.72 2.47
N HIS A 140 -0.10 10.61 2.18
CA HIS A 140 -1.45 10.35 2.70
C HIS A 140 -1.48 10.18 4.23
N LEU A 141 -0.47 9.54 4.82
CA LEU A 141 -0.35 9.43 6.27
C LEU A 141 -0.10 10.79 6.95
N GLN A 142 0.62 11.71 6.32
CA GLN A 142 0.79 13.06 6.83
C GLN A 142 -0.55 13.80 6.88
N ILE A 143 -1.41 13.67 5.85
CA ILE A 143 -2.77 14.22 5.87
C ILE A 143 -3.58 13.62 7.01
N ALA A 144 -3.49 12.30 7.22
CA ALA A 144 -4.17 11.64 8.31
C ALA A 144 -3.74 12.17 9.69
N LYS A 145 -2.44 12.39 9.89
CA LYS A 145 -1.86 12.99 11.11
C LYS A 145 -2.40 14.40 11.34
N MET A 146 -2.43 15.24 10.29
CA MET A 146 -2.94 16.61 10.32
C MET A 146 -4.44 16.70 10.62
N SER A 147 -5.19 15.59 10.53
CA SER A 147 -6.58 15.53 10.98
C SER A 147 -6.72 15.72 12.49
N HIS A 148 -5.63 15.62 13.24
CA HIS A 148 -5.56 15.61 14.71
C HIS A 148 -6.55 14.60 15.34
N ASN A 149 -6.78 13.48 14.63
CA ASN A 149 -7.60 12.37 15.09
C ASN A 149 -6.80 11.07 15.02
N ARG A 150 -6.30 10.63 16.16
CA ARG A 150 -5.45 9.45 16.28
C ARG A 150 -6.12 8.17 15.76
N GLU A 151 -7.44 8.05 15.90
CA GLU A 151 -8.17 6.88 15.38
C GLU A 151 -8.19 6.87 13.86
N PHE A 152 -8.37 8.03 13.21
CA PHE A 152 -8.24 8.13 11.74
C PHE A 152 -6.85 7.76 11.28
N GLU A 153 -5.80 8.24 11.95
CA GLU A 153 -4.41 7.89 11.61
C GLU A 153 -4.18 6.37 11.69
N ASN A 154 -4.63 5.73 12.77
CA ASN A 154 -4.48 4.29 12.98
C ASN A 154 -5.23 3.47 11.92
N LEU A 155 -6.49 3.82 11.66
CA LEU A 155 -7.31 3.14 10.65
C LEU A 155 -6.74 3.30 9.25
N LEU A 156 -6.34 4.53 8.89
CA LEU A 156 -5.77 4.82 7.58
C LEU A 156 -4.44 4.12 7.35
N ARG A 157 -3.60 4.02 8.34
CA ARG A 157 -2.34 3.27 8.25
C ARG A 157 -2.59 1.83 7.78
N GLY A 158 -3.51 1.11 8.40
CA GLY A 158 -3.84 -0.26 8.02
C GLY A 158 -4.49 -0.37 6.63
N VAL A 159 -5.33 0.59 6.27
CA VAL A 159 -5.98 0.63 4.95
C VAL A 159 -4.97 0.93 3.85
N LEU A 160 -4.08 1.90 4.04
CA LEU A 160 -3.02 2.25 3.10
C LEU A 160 -2.02 1.11 2.91
N GLU A 161 -1.65 0.40 3.97
CA GLU A 161 -0.77 -0.77 3.88
C GLU A 161 -1.37 -1.86 3.00
N ARG A 162 -2.66 -2.17 3.16
CA ARG A 162 -3.33 -3.13 2.28
C ARG A 162 -3.41 -2.65 0.83
N SER A 163 -3.52 -1.35 0.63
CA SER A 163 -3.56 -0.74 -0.72
C SER A 163 -2.23 -0.84 -1.47
N ILE A 164 -1.10 -0.94 -0.78
CA ILE A 164 0.23 -1.13 -1.39
C ILE A 164 0.24 -2.35 -2.31
N ARG A 165 -0.36 -3.45 -1.86
CA ARG A 165 -0.43 -4.69 -2.64
C ARG A 165 -1.15 -4.49 -3.97
N LEU A 166 -2.22 -3.69 -3.99
CA LEU A 166 -2.92 -3.34 -5.23
C LEU A 166 -2.00 -2.64 -6.23
N VAL A 167 -1.18 -1.71 -5.74
CA VAL A 167 -0.26 -0.95 -6.59
C VAL A 167 0.81 -1.86 -7.19
N TYR A 168 1.37 -2.79 -6.41
CA TYR A 168 2.34 -3.77 -6.94
C TYR A 168 1.73 -4.70 -7.98
N LEU A 169 0.53 -5.21 -7.74
CA LEU A 169 -0.16 -6.06 -8.71
C LEU A 169 -0.47 -5.32 -10.01
N ALA A 170 -0.93 -4.10 -9.91
CA ALA A 170 -1.18 -3.24 -11.05
C ALA A 170 0.11 -2.93 -11.84
N ALA A 171 1.20 -2.64 -11.13
CA ALA A 171 2.49 -2.37 -11.76
C ALA A 171 3.10 -3.61 -12.42
N SER A 172 2.76 -4.83 -11.98
CA SER A 172 3.20 -6.07 -12.62
C SER A 172 2.61 -6.23 -14.03
N GLY A 173 1.44 -5.64 -14.29
CA GLY A 173 0.78 -5.61 -15.61
C GLY A 173 1.18 -4.43 -16.49
N SER A 174 1.64 -3.32 -15.88
CA SER A 174 1.97 -2.07 -16.58
C SER A 174 3.32 -1.56 -16.09
N LYS A 175 4.31 -1.50 -16.98
CA LYS A 175 5.65 -0.97 -16.66
C LYS A 175 5.69 0.56 -16.53
N GLN A 176 4.54 1.23 -16.42
CA GLN A 176 4.49 2.68 -16.39
C GLN A 176 4.20 3.21 -14.99
N VAL A 177 5.15 3.96 -14.45
CA VAL A 177 4.95 4.83 -13.29
C VAL A 177 3.93 5.91 -13.67
N PRO A 178 2.91 6.18 -12.82
CA PRO A 178 1.96 7.27 -13.08
C PRO A 178 2.70 8.58 -13.29
N LYS A 179 2.52 9.20 -14.47
CA LYS A 179 3.16 10.49 -14.81
C LYS A 179 2.42 11.68 -14.20
N ASP A 180 1.22 11.44 -13.66
CA ASP A 180 0.26 12.47 -13.31
C ASP A 180 0.23 12.80 -11.80
N ILE A 181 1.23 12.31 -11.06
CA ILE A 181 1.31 12.51 -9.60
C ILE A 181 1.24 14.00 -9.22
N GLU A 182 1.89 14.88 -9.99
CA GLU A 182 1.89 16.32 -9.75
C GLU A 182 0.45 16.88 -9.84
N THR A 183 -0.26 16.58 -10.91
CA THR A 183 -1.64 17.03 -11.14
C THR A 183 -2.64 16.47 -10.14
N LEU A 184 -2.31 15.38 -9.46
CA LEU A 184 -3.18 14.76 -8.47
C LEU A 184 -2.91 15.26 -7.06
N LEU A 185 -1.65 15.38 -6.66
CA LEU A 185 -1.30 15.75 -5.29
C LEU A 185 -1.28 17.27 -5.06
N GLU A 186 -0.92 18.08 -6.05
CA GLU A 186 -0.87 19.54 -5.91
C GLU A 186 -2.22 20.15 -5.48
N PRO A 187 -3.39 19.77 -6.05
CA PRO A 187 -4.67 20.28 -5.60
C PRO A 187 -5.00 19.98 -4.14
N ILE A 188 -4.47 18.86 -3.61
CA ILE A 188 -4.66 18.48 -2.20
C ILE A 188 -3.88 19.45 -1.30
N VAL A 189 -2.59 19.64 -1.60
CA VAL A 189 -1.72 20.55 -0.85
C VAL A 189 -2.29 21.98 -0.87
N ASP A 190 -2.70 22.44 -2.03
CA ASP A 190 -3.23 23.79 -2.23
C ASP A 190 -4.54 24.01 -1.45
N ALA A 191 -5.44 23.01 -1.46
CA ALA A 191 -6.70 23.08 -0.71
C ALA A 191 -6.45 23.11 0.81
N ILE A 192 -5.50 22.31 1.32
CA ILE A 192 -5.15 22.30 2.75
C ILE A 192 -4.50 23.63 3.14
N ARG A 193 -3.54 24.13 2.34
CA ARG A 193 -2.91 25.44 2.55
C ARG A 193 -3.92 26.59 2.60
N LYS A 194 -4.89 26.57 1.71
CA LYS A 194 -5.99 27.56 1.65
C LYS A 194 -7.06 27.35 2.70
N LYS A 195 -6.89 26.36 3.57
CA LYS A 195 -7.88 25.99 4.60
C LYS A 195 -9.29 25.83 4.00
N ASN A 196 -9.38 25.08 2.90
CA ASN A 196 -10.64 24.77 2.22
C ASN A 196 -11.00 23.28 2.37
N PRO A 197 -11.78 22.90 3.40
CA PRO A 197 -12.12 21.51 3.69
C PRO A 197 -12.80 20.77 2.54
N ALA A 198 -13.77 21.40 1.90
CA ALA A 198 -14.53 20.80 0.80
C ALA A 198 -13.64 20.52 -0.43
N ALA A 199 -12.75 21.46 -0.75
CA ALA A 199 -11.79 21.28 -1.85
C ALA A 199 -10.77 20.19 -1.53
N ALA A 200 -10.26 20.11 -0.29
CA ALA A 200 -9.33 19.09 0.16
C ALA A 200 -9.93 17.67 0.04
N ARG A 201 -11.17 17.50 0.55
CA ARG A 201 -11.92 16.25 0.38
C ARG A 201 -12.09 15.86 -1.08
N LYS A 202 -12.52 16.79 -1.92
CA LYS A 202 -12.72 16.56 -3.35
C LYS A 202 -11.42 16.16 -4.05
N ALA A 203 -10.32 16.83 -3.74
CA ALA A 203 -9.01 16.56 -4.34
C ALA A 203 -8.48 15.18 -3.97
N VAL A 204 -8.51 14.78 -2.69
CA VAL A 204 -8.11 13.44 -2.25
C VAL A 204 -8.98 12.35 -2.86
N THR A 205 -10.30 12.57 -2.93
CA THR A 205 -11.21 11.60 -3.57
C THR A 205 -10.87 11.42 -5.06
N ALA A 206 -10.52 12.51 -5.76
CA ALA A 206 -10.12 12.44 -7.16
C ALA A 206 -8.80 11.71 -7.36
N ASP A 207 -7.82 11.93 -6.48
CA ASP A 207 -6.54 11.22 -6.50
C ASP A 207 -6.73 9.71 -6.33
N ILE A 208 -7.50 9.28 -5.33
CA ILE A 208 -7.78 7.86 -5.10
C ILE A 208 -8.50 7.25 -6.30
N ALA A 209 -9.52 7.91 -6.85
CA ALA A 209 -10.27 7.43 -8.01
C ALA A 209 -9.37 7.30 -9.26
N HIS A 210 -8.47 8.25 -9.48
CA HIS A 210 -7.51 8.19 -10.60
C HIS A 210 -6.49 7.06 -10.42
N GLY A 211 -5.94 6.90 -9.22
CA GLY A 211 -5.05 5.79 -8.89
C GLY A 211 -5.70 4.42 -9.14
N GLN A 212 -6.99 4.30 -8.86
CA GLN A 212 -7.80 3.10 -9.14
C GLN A 212 -7.88 2.78 -10.63
N LEU A 213 -8.24 3.76 -11.45
CA LEU A 213 -8.38 3.59 -12.91
C LEU A 213 -7.05 3.19 -13.55
N ASN A 214 -5.93 3.74 -13.08
CA ASN A 214 -4.61 3.40 -13.58
C ASN A 214 -4.11 2.03 -13.10
N ALA A 215 -4.46 1.66 -11.87
CA ALA A 215 -4.04 0.40 -11.25
C ALA A 215 -4.76 -0.82 -11.83
N LEU A 216 -6.05 -0.69 -12.10
CA LEU A 216 -6.91 -1.82 -12.47
C LEU A 216 -7.26 -1.86 -13.95
N GLY A 217 -6.96 -0.78 -14.70
CA GLY A 217 -7.37 -0.62 -16.10
C GLY A 217 -8.87 -0.28 -16.24
N ARG A 218 -9.23 0.39 -17.34
CA ARG A 218 -10.65 0.68 -17.63
C ARG A 218 -11.47 -0.58 -17.80
N ASP A 219 -10.91 -1.58 -18.49
CA ASP A 219 -11.56 -2.85 -18.78
C ASP A 219 -11.98 -3.60 -17.51
N PHE A 220 -11.20 -3.49 -16.45
CA PHE A 220 -11.51 -4.09 -15.15
C PHE A 220 -12.79 -3.52 -14.51
N TRP A 221 -13.05 -2.21 -14.66
CA TRP A 221 -14.28 -1.59 -14.14
C TRP A 221 -15.49 -1.89 -15.00
N ASP A 222 -15.33 -1.95 -16.31
CA ASP A 222 -16.40 -2.25 -17.25
C ASP A 222 -16.87 -3.71 -17.11
N GLU A 223 -15.95 -4.66 -16.96
CA GLU A 223 -16.26 -6.07 -16.68
C GLU A 223 -16.86 -6.27 -15.29
N ALA A 224 -16.39 -5.51 -14.30
CA ALA A 224 -16.92 -5.54 -12.95
C ALA A 224 -18.36 -5.06 -12.84
N SER A 225 -18.70 -4.04 -13.60
CA SER A 225 -20.06 -3.50 -13.68
C SER A 225 -21.02 -4.45 -14.41
N SER A 226 -20.48 -5.34 -15.25
CA SER A 226 -21.25 -6.36 -15.99
C SER A 226 -21.45 -7.68 -15.22
N GLY A 227 -20.84 -7.85 -14.05
CA GLY A 227 -20.97 -9.06 -13.22
C GLY A 227 -20.18 -10.27 -13.73
N THR A 228 -19.35 -10.12 -14.76
CA THR A 228 -18.52 -11.17 -15.32
C THR A 228 -17.08 -10.96 -14.87
N LEU A 229 -16.55 -11.85 -14.03
CA LEU A 229 -15.17 -11.78 -13.51
C LEU A 229 -14.18 -12.35 -14.52
N PRO A 230 -13.10 -11.63 -14.88
CA PRO A 230 -11.94 -12.28 -15.47
C PRO A 230 -11.23 -13.10 -14.40
N SER A 231 -11.01 -14.38 -14.67
CA SER A 231 -10.12 -15.23 -13.88
C SER A 231 -8.69 -14.64 -13.94
N VAL A 232 -8.15 -14.24 -12.80
CA VAL A 232 -6.73 -13.83 -12.64
C VAL A 232 -5.82 -15.08 -12.61
N ALA A 233 -6.29 -16.20 -13.16
CA ALA A 233 -5.46 -17.36 -13.40
C ALA A 233 -4.47 -17.03 -14.52
N GLY A 234 -3.20 -16.87 -14.15
CA GLY A 234 -2.10 -16.63 -15.06
C GLY A 234 -2.16 -17.54 -16.27
N LYS A 235 -2.01 -16.96 -17.46
CA LYS A 235 -1.79 -17.68 -18.71
C LYS A 235 -0.51 -18.51 -18.56
N GLN A 236 -0.65 -19.74 -18.05
CA GLN A 236 0.37 -20.76 -18.27
C GLN A 236 0.43 -21.02 -19.77
N LYS A 237 1.53 -20.60 -20.39
CA LYS A 237 1.85 -21.04 -21.75
C LYS A 237 1.92 -22.56 -21.75
N PRO A 238 1.21 -23.24 -22.65
CA PRO A 238 1.38 -24.69 -22.78
C PRO A 238 2.82 -24.98 -23.22
N SER A 239 3.52 -25.84 -22.46
CA SER A 239 4.81 -26.37 -22.83
C SER A 239 4.62 -27.18 -24.12
N ARG A 240 5.24 -26.76 -25.22
CA ARG A 240 5.39 -27.58 -26.41
C ARG A 240 6.30 -28.76 -26.07
N ARG A 241 5.76 -29.96 -26.25
CA ARG A 241 6.55 -31.20 -26.38
C ARG A 241 7.38 -31.17 -27.65
#